data_460f149b0b76bfaa6eb94e59620b0dc2
#
_entry.id   460f149b0b76bfaa6eb94e59620b0dc2
#
_cell.length_a   1.000
_cell.length_b   1.000
_cell.length_c   1.000
_cell.angle_alpha   90.00
_cell.angle_beta   90.00
_cell.angle_gamma   90.00
#
_symmetry.space_group_name_H-M   'P 1'
#
loop_
_entity.id
_entity.type
_entity.pdbx_description
1 polymer ?
#
loop_
_entity_poly.entity_id
_entity_poly.type
_entity_poly.pdbx_seq_one_letter_code
_entity_poly.pdbx_strand_id
1 'polypeptide(L)'
;MPLVPYQHPRRTVPRRSSGTQNHQAFPFGAPLKGLDVTQPLPGGNPLTAIRLENLVPRVMGCQMRRGYLRHVSNLSGEVRSEMKYQSPLGVNKLLAATAAGDIYDITTATSSVTVPVPVLSVPTGAPVGEWTTLNFTTNVGVHVLLMVNPGSGYWIYDGTTFTQITLGAGPNQISGIDPVLFSFVTVYKNRVWFIEKDTTRGWYLEFGEYAGVATDFDFGSMLPNGGNLQALINWTYDGSSGVGVQNQLVIVSNMGDVLVYGGDDPASASTFQVVGRWFIGRVPVGNRFFSNYQQDVILLSERGMVFMSELMRGQGFFQNAQIAGAINSALAIEIAASLDTRYWEIKFLPQEQLLIINRAETNIENLQWAYEVNNKAFTMLRGFPMLTVESFEGSTFSGDLDGNIWQCFVGGTDGQVDDVPGADLQGLVVTAFQPLGEGIRVKRFHMVRPSFISDSAPGVQAGLNSEWNLEITGNVPAYLGAGSGAWDVGLWDVAVWSGAGQSYEAWTGAAGSGRYGALAMKVRASADTIFVGWQALVEPGGVL
;
A
#
# COMPACT_ATOMS: atom_id res chain seq x y z
N MET A 1 56.74 87.47 0.88
CA MET A 1 56.67 86.00 0.86
C MET A 1 55.21 85.59 0.95
N PRO A 2 54.58 84.97 -0.05
CA PRO A 2 53.23 84.54 0.00
C PRO A 2 53.16 83.16 0.71
N LEU A 3 52.21 83.00 1.65
CA LEU A 3 51.92 81.79 2.37
C LEU A 3 51.24 80.74 1.46
N VAL A 4 51.89 79.59 1.29
CA VAL A 4 51.33 78.43 0.57
C VAL A 4 50.35 77.73 1.49
N PRO A 5 49.10 77.52 1.10
CA PRO A 5 48.15 76.80 1.92
C PRO A 5 48.45 75.29 1.98
N TYR A 6 48.57 74.78 3.18
CA TYR A 6 48.82 73.38 3.47
C TYR A 6 47.54 72.52 3.09
N GLN A 7 47.66 71.69 2.04
CA GLN A 7 46.61 70.75 1.67
C GLN A 7 46.77 69.50 2.52
N HIS A 8 45.76 69.23 3.35
CA HIS A 8 45.61 67.94 4.05
C HIS A 8 45.47 66.82 3.04
N PRO A 9 46.20 65.70 3.14
CA PRO A 9 46.01 64.57 2.29
C PRO A 9 44.59 63.95 2.59
N ARG A 10 43.76 63.94 1.56
CA ARG A 10 42.47 63.24 1.63
C ARG A 10 42.71 61.74 1.92
N ARG A 11 42.37 61.31 3.11
CA ARG A 11 42.29 59.89 3.45
C ARG A 11 41.27 59.25 2.51
N THR A 12 41.72 58.52 1.49
CA THR A 12 40.94 57.63 0.70
C THR A 12 40.51 56.47 1.61
N VAL A 13 39.28 56.51 2.09
CA VAL A 13 38.62 55.33 2.74
C VAL A 13 38.54 54.25 1.65
N PRO A 14 39.21 53.10 1.83
CA PRO A 14 39.05 52.03 0.85
C PRO A 14 37.57 51.73 0.74
N ARG A 15 36.98 51.91 -0.44
CA ARG A 15 35.65 51.36 -0.75
C ARG A 15 35.74 49.89 -0.42
N ARG A 16 35.01 49.44 0.62
CA ARG A 16 34.71 48.04 0.76
C ARG A 16 34.12 47.61 -0.58
N SER A 17 34.85 46.80 -1.33
CA SER A 17 34.26 46.06 -2.43
C SER A 17 33.02 45.35 -1.85
N SER A 18 31.85 45.72 -2.30
CA SER A 18 30.68 44.88 -2.07
C SER A 18 31.04 43.53 -2.70
N GLY A 19 31.53 42.61 -1.85
CA GLY A 19 31.78 41.26 -2.32
C GLY A 19 30.49 40.82 -2.97
N THR A 20 30.56 40.51 -4.25
CA THR A 20 29.45 39.85 -4.94
C THR A 20 29.13 38.63 -4.11
N GLN A 21 28.01 38.67 -3.40
CA GLN A 21 27.51 37.50 -2.68
C GLN A 21 27.34 36.41 -3.73
N ASN A 22 28.18 35.39 -3.70
CA ASN A 22 28.24 34.35 -4.70
C ASN A 22 27.21 33.28 -4.36
N HIS A 23 25.91 33.68 -4.42
CA HIS A 23 24.83 32.76 -4.23
C HIS A 23 24.74 31.82 -5.43
N GLN A 24 24.64 30.52 -5.15
CA GLN A 24 24.48 29.49 -6.15
C GLN A 24 23.14 28.82 -5.98
N ALA A 25 22.41 28.64 -7.08
CA ALA A 25 21.13 27.91 -7.12
C ALA A 25 21.35 26.50 -7.67
N PHE A 26 20.84 25.52 -6.96
CA PHE A 26 20.90 24.10 -7.34
C PHE A 26 19.49 23.56 -7.55
N PRO A 27 19.11 23.23 -8.80
CA PRO A 27 17.82 22.62 -9.10
C PRO A 27 17.88 21.10 -8.93
N PHE A 28 16.76 20.52 -8.42
CA PHE A 28 16.56 19.10 -8.26
C PHE A 28 15.13 18.72 -8.68
N GLY A 29 14.97 17.55 -9.28
CA GLY A 29 13.64 16.97 -9.57
C GLY A 29 12.96 16.45 -8.30
N ALA A 30 11.68 16.18 -8.41
CA ALA A 30 10.94 15.44 -7.39
C ALA A 30 11.49 14.01 -7.23
N PRO A 31 11.30 13.36 -6.07
CA PRO A 31 11.81 12.01 -5.82
C PRO A 31 11.01 10.94 -6.56
N LEU A 32 11.13 10.87 -7.89
CA LEU A 32 10.39 9.95 -8.76
C LEU A 32 10.72 8.48 -8.52
N LYS A 33 11.90 8.17 -7.95
CA LYS A 33 12.27 6.83 -7.53
C LYS A 33 11.71 6.47 -6.15
N GLY A 34 10.97 7.39 -5.53
CA GLY A 34 10.27 7.18 -4.29
C GLY A 34 11.16 7.10 -3.05
N LEU A 35 10.62 6.42 -2.06
CA LEU A 35 11.27 6.18 -0.78
C LEU A 35 12.39 5.16 -0.91
N ASP A 36 13.57 5.50 -0.38
CA ASP A 36 14.73 4.60 -0.33
C ASP A 36 15.47 4.78 1.00
N VAL A 37 15.35 3.79 1.87
CA VAL A 37 15.96 3.78 3.21
C VAL A 37 17.29 3.04 3.25
N THR A 38 17.74 2.51 2.12
CA THR A 38 18.98 1.70 2.04
C THR A 38 20.19 2.49 1.58
N GLN A 39 19.98 3.66 1.00
CA GLN A 39 21.06 4.49 0.47
C GLN A 39 21.89 5.15 1.58
N PRO A 40 23.19 5.34 1.36
CA PRO A 40 24.00 6.10 2.29
C PRO A 40 23.49 7.54 2.39
N LEU A 41 23.42 8.05 3.61
CA LEU A 41 22.93 9.42 3.85
C LEU A 41 23.73 10.47 3.06
N PRO A 42 25.10 10.40 2.98
CA PRO A 42 25.87 11.33 2.15
C PRO A 42 25.78 10.99 0.67
N GLY A 43 25.23 11.89 -0.15
CA GLY A 43 25.26 11.78 -1.61
C GLY A 43 24.35 10.68 -2.17
N GLY A 44 23.21 10.46 -1.54
CA GLY A 44 22.17 9.56 -2.07
C GLY A 44 21.67 10.00 -3.45
N ASN A 45 20.91 9.13 -4.11
CA ASN A 45 20.32 9.46 -5.41
C ASN A 45 19.36 10.66 -5.29
N PRO A 46 19.55 11.75 -6.04
CA PRO A 46 18.72 12.96 -5.92
C PRO A 46 17.23 12.73 -6.28
N LEU A 47 16.92 11.65 -6.98
CA LEU A 47 15.55 11.27 -7.32
C LEU A 47 14.87 10.36 -6.28
N THR A 48 15.49 10.17 -5.11
CA THR A 48 14.91 9.42 -3.99
C THR A 48 14.61 10.33 -2.81
N ALA A 49 13.78 9.82 -1.91
CA ALA A 49 13.48 10.46 -0.63
C ALA A 49 13.79 9.49 0.52
N ILE A 50 14.20 10.04 1.67
CA ILE A 50 14.39 9.30 2.92
C ILE A 50 13.06 9.20 3.68
N ARG A 51 12.20 10.21 3.52
CA ARG A 51 10.80 10.18 3.97
C ARG A 51 9.92 10.68 2.83
N LEU A 52 8.86 9.94 2.56
CA LEU A 52 7.88 10.29 1.53
C LEU A 52 6.52 9.76 1.99
N GLU A 53 5.65 10.67 2.42
CA GLU A 53 4.35 10.32 2.96
C GLU A 53 3.24 11.06 2.19
N ASN A 54 2.21 10.34 1.76
CA ASN A 54 1.03 10.84 1.03
C ASN A 54 1.34 11.53 -0.32
N LEU A 55 2.55 11.39 -0.81
CA LEU A 55 3.00 11.84 -2.12
C LEU A 55 3.40 10.61 -2.94
N VAL A 56 2.62 10.31 -3.97
CA VAL A 56 2.81 9.13 -4.81
C VAL A 56 3.67 9.50 -6.02
N PRO A 57 4.84 8.88 -6.23
CA PRO A 57 5.65 9.10 -7.42
C PRO A 57 4.89 8.72 -8.68
N ARG A 58 4.71 9.69 -9.58
CA ARG A 58 4.07 9.53 -10.89
C ARG A 58 5.02 10.05 -11.98
N VAL A 59 4.66 9.89 -13.24
CA VAL A 59 5.53 10.25 -14.38
C VAL A 59 5.98 11.72 -14.36
N MET A 60 5.09 12.65 -13.97
CA MET A 60 5.38 14.10 -13.99
C MET A 60 5.94 14.66 -12.68
N GLY A 61 5.87 13.91 -11.59
CA GLY A 61 6.24 14.38 -10.25
C GLY A 61 5.66 13.48 -9.17
N CYS A 62 5.73 13.92 -7.92
CA CYS A 62 5.06 13.24 -6.82
C CYS A 62 3.67 13.85 -6.61
N GLN A 63 2.63 13.10 -6.91
CA GLN A 63 1.24 13.53 -6.80
C GLN A 63 0.72 13.32 -5.38
N MET A 64 -0.02 14.28 -4.84
CA MET A 64 -0.76 14.12 -3.60
C MET A 64 -1.78 12.98 -3.77
N ARG A 65 -1.88 12.07 -2.79
CA ARG A 65 -2.93 11.06 -2.80
C ARG A 65 -4.32 11.68 -2.71
N ARG A 66 -5.34 10.96 -3.12
CA ARG A 66 -6.72 11.33 -2.82
C ARG A 66 -7.09 10.97 -1.39
N GLY A 67 -8.14 11.57 -0.89
CA GLY A 67 -8.68 11.31 0.42
C GLY A 67 -9.58 10.08 0.49
N TYR A 68 -10.50 10.09 1.44
CA TYR A 68 -11.51 9.04 1.60
C TYR A 68 -12.80 9.62 2.16
N LEU A 69 -13.90 8.98 1.78
CA LEU A 69 -15.23 9.34 2.26
C LEU A 69 -15.91 8.12 2.88
N ARG A 70 -16.84 8.38 3.80
CA ARG A 70 -17.59 7.34 4.45
C ARG A 70 -18.57 6.71 3.48
N HIS A 71 -18.59 5.37 3.45
CA HIS A 71 -19.52 4.58 2.66
C HIS A 71 -20.64 4.00 3.52
N VAL A 72 -20.28 3.27 4.58
CA VAL A 72 -21.22 2.71 5.56
C VAL A 72 -20.66 2.93 6.96
N SER A 73 -21.50 3.05 7.99
CA SER A 73 -21.09 3.17 9.39
C SER A 73 -22.01 2.36 10.31
N ASN A 74 -21.66 2.31 11.58
CA ASN A 74 -22.45 1.66 12.64
C ASN A 74 -22.56 0.14 12.47
N LEU A 75 -21.54 -0.52 11.89
CA LEU A 75 -21.45 -1.98 11.93
C LEU A 75 -21.14 -2.46 13.36
N SER A 76 -21.38 -3.73 13.66
CA SER A 76 -21.23 -4.32 14.99
C SER A 76 -19.77 -4.51 15.44
N GLY A 77 -18.94 -3.49 15.32
CA GLY A 77 -17.54 -3.48 15.71
C GLY A 77 -16.58 -3.55 14.53
N GLU A 78 -15.33 -3.83 14.83
CA GLU A 78 -14.21 -3.79 13.91
C GLU A 78 -14.43 -4.64 12.66
N VAL A 79 -14.17 -4.07 11.49
CA VAL A 79 -14.32 -4.75 10.20
C VAL A 79 -13.07 -5.58 9.91
N ARG A 80 -13.25 -6.90 9.77
CA ARG A 80 -12.15 -7.86 9.60
C ARG A 80 -11.99 -8.39 8.19
N SER A 81 -13.05 -8.36 7.39
CA SER A 81 -13.02 -8.80 5.99
C SER A 81 -13.98 -8.02 5.14
N GLU A 82 -13.54 -7.70 3.94
CA GLU A 82 -14.38 -7.28 2.84
C GLU A 82 -14.35 -8.37 1.78
N MET A 83 -15.52 -8.75 1.29
CA MET A 83 -15.71 -9.91 0.43
C MET A 83 -16.55 -9.52 -0.77
N LYS A 84 -16.12 -9.88 -1.96
CA LYS A 84 -16.84 -9.55 -3.19
C LYS A 84 -17.46 -10.79 -3.84
N TYR A 85 -18.75 -10.74 -4.03
CA TYR A 85 -19.46 -11.64 -4.91
C TYR A 85 -19.60 -11.02 -6.29
N GLN A 86 -19.14 -11.72 -7.31
CA GLN A 86 -19.20 -11.28 -8.70
C GLN A 86 -20.09 -12.23 -9.49
N SER A 87 -21.32 -11.80 -9.74
CA SER A 87 -22.29 -12.62 -10.46
C SER A 87 -22.01 -12.64 -11.97
N PRO A 88 -22.12 -13.79 -12.62
CA PRO A 88 -22.09 -13.86 -14.09
C PRO A 88 -23.27 -13.12 -14.74
N LEU A 89 -24.31 -12.79 -13.96
CA LEU A 89 -25.48 -12.01 -14.41
C LEU A 89 -25.34 -10.51 -14.14
N GLY A 90 -24.18 -10.05 -13.65
CA GLY A 90 -23.89 -8.64 -13.42
C GLY A 90 -24.48 -8.04 -12.14
N VAL A 91 -25.08 -8.83 -11.26
CA VAL A 91 -25.52 -8.39 -9.92
C VAL A 91 -24.41 -8.68 -8.93
N ASN A 92 -23.50 -7.72 -8.77
CA ASN A 92 -22.38 -7.86 -7.85
C ASN A 92 -22.76 -7.41 -6.44
N LYS A 93 -22.09 -7.96 -5.43
CA LYS A 93 -22.28 -7.63 -4.03
C LYS A 93 -20.94 -7.42 -3.34
N LEU A 94 -20.88 -6.41 -2.49
CA LEU A 94 -19.80 -6.21 -1.55
C LEU A 94 -20.30 -6.47 -0.15
N LEU A 95 -19.65 -7.39 0.55
CA LEU A 95 -20.00 -7.82 1.91
C LEU A 95 -18.88 -7.42 2.87
N ALA A 96 -19.24 -7.07 4.10
CA ALA A 96 -18.28 -6.83 5.17
C ALA A 96 -18.56 -7.75 6.36
N ALA A 97 -17.52 -8.36 6.90
CA ALA A 97 -17.62 -9.18 8.11
C ALA A 97 -16.91 -8.50 9.27
N THR A 98 -17.55 -8.49 10.43
CA THR A 98 -17.05 -7.85 11.64
C THR A 98 -16.49 -8.85 12.65
N ALA A 99 -15.72 -8.36 13.61
CA ALA A 99 -15.20 -9.15 14.72
C ALA A 99 -16.30 -9.74 15.63
N ALA A 100 -17.52 -9.21 15.57
CA ALA A 100 -18.67 -9.74 16.28
C ALA A 100 -19.25 -11.01 15.62
N GLY A 101 -18.83 -11.34 14.39
CA GLY A 101 -19.35 -12.48 13.61
C GLY A 101 -20.48 -12.11 12.67
N ASP A 102 -20.86 -10.84 12.59
CA ASP A 102 -21.91 -10.37 11.69
C ASP A 102 -21.35 -10.08 10.29
N ILE A 103 -22.15 -10.42 9.27
CA ILE A 103 -21.87 -10.08 7.87
C ILE A 103 -22.95 -9.12 7.38
N TYR A 104 -22.52 -8.05 6.72
CA TYR A 104 -23.36 -6.99 6.19
C TYR A 104 -23.24 -6.89 4.67
N ASP A 105 -24.33 -6.59 3.98
CA ASP A 105 -24.30 -6.13 2.59
C ASP A 105 -23.98 -4.63 2.59
N ILE A 106 -22.80 -4.29 2.10
CA ILE A 106 -22.29 -2.92 2.03
C ILE A 106 -22.19 -2.43 0.58
N THR A 107 -22.91 -3.06 -0.34
CA THR A 107 -22.88 -2.71 -1.78
C THR A 107 -23.29 -1.27 -2.01
N THR A 108 -24.22 -0.74 -1.22
CA THR A 108 -24.77 0.61 -1.34
C THR A 108 -24.37 1.47 -0.15
N ALA A 109 -23.95 2.71 -0.42
CA ALA A 109 -23.67 3.69 0.62
C ALA A 109 -24.90 3.97 1.50
N THR A 110 -24.66 4.23 2.79
CA THR A 110 -25.71 4.58 3.75
C THR A 110 -25.43 5.93 4.40
N SER A 111 -26.48 6.61 4.90
CA SER A 111 -26.29 7.83 5.68
C SER A 111 -25.68 7.53 7.05
N SER A 112 -25.06 8.55 7.70
CA SER A 112 -24.37 8.42 9.00
C SER A 112 -25.25 7.95 10.15
N VAL A 113 -26.54 8.19 10.04
CA VAL A 113 -27.54 7.80 11.09
C VAL A 113 -28.15 6.44 10.86
N THR A 114 -27.87 5.79 9.71
CA THR A 114 -28.41 4.46 9.41
C THR A 114 -27.64 3.41 10.20
N VAL A 115 -28.35 2.52 10.86
CA VAL A 115 -27.80 1.32 11.49
C VAL A 115 -28.06 0.14 10.55
N PRO A 116 -27.04 -0.42 9.89
CA PRO A 116 -27.21 -1.56 9.01
C PRO A 116 -27.70 -2.80 9.76
N VAL A 117 -28.46 -3.64 9.07
CA VAL A 117 -28.89 -4.94 9.59
C VAL A 117 -28.00 -6.03 9.00
N PRO A 118 -27.44 -6.93 9.81
CA PRO A 118 -26.63 -8.03 9.30
C PRO A 118 -27.47 -8.95 8.40
N VAL A 119 -26.88 -9.37 7.28
CA VAL A 119 -27.49 -10.37 6.39
C VAL A 119 -27.21 -11.80 6.85
N LEU A 120 -26.19 -11.97 7.68
CA LEU A 120 -25.87 -13.21 8.37
C LEU A 120 -25.18 -12.90 9.69
N SER A 121 -25.58 -13.60 10.76
CA SER A 121 -24.85 -13.62 12.03
C SER A 121 -24.38 -15.04 12.27
N VAL A 122 -23.06 -15.23 12.37
CA VAL A 122 -22.46 -16.55 12.63
C VAL A 122 -22.52 -16.86 14.11
N PRO A 123 -22.68 -18.13 14.52
CA PRO A 123 -22.75 -18.48 15.94
C PRO A 123 -21.58 -17.93 16.75
N THR A 124 -21.90 -17.39 17.93
CA THR A 124 -20.93 -16.84 18.89
C THR A 124 -19.92 -17.91 19.33
N GLY A 125 -18.64 -17.57 19.36
CA GLY A 125 -17.53 -18.47 19.69
C GLY A 125 -16.59 -18.72 18.51
N ALA A 126 -16.98 -18.30 17.31
CA ALA A 126 -16.07 -18.28 16.18
C ALA A 126 -15.08 -17.10 16.30
N PRO A 127 -13.79 -17.28 16.09
CA PRO A 127 -12.95 -16.13 15.93
C PRO A 127 -13.36 -15.40 14.66
N VAL A 128 -13.96 -14.17 14.81
CA VAL A 128 -13.23 -13.09 14.32
C VAL A 128 -13.33 -12.83 12.84
N GLY A 129 -14.48 -12.83 12.19
CA GLY A 129 -14.72 -12.12 10.93
C GLY A 129 -13.67 -12.19 9.80
N GLU A 130 -12.62 -13.02 9.93
CA GLU A 130 -11.56 -13.19 8.96
C GLU A 130 -11.89 -14.30 7.98
N TRP A 131 -12.41 -13.90 6.85
CA TRP A 131 -12.83 -14.83 5.82
C TRP A 131 -11.82 -14.92 4.67
N THR A 132 -11.56 -16.14 4.23
CA THR A 132 -10.97 -16.40 2.91
C THR A 132 -12.10 -16.67 1.94
N THR A 133 -12.13 -15.95 0.84
CA THR A 133 -13.26 -16.04 -0.11
C THR A 133 -12.78 -16.16 -1.54
N LEU A 134 -13.57 -16.87 -2.35
CA LEU A 134 -13.31 -17.02 -3.78
C LEU A 134 -14.62 -17.26 -4.55
N ASN A 135 -14.81 -16.55 -5.66
CA ASN A 135 -15.91 -16.82 -6.58
C ASN A 135 -15.62 -18.11 -7.37
N PHE A 136 -16.61 -18.99 -7.43
CA PHE A 136 -16.50 -20.28 -8.08
C PHE A 136 -17.76 -20.60 -8.90
N THR A 137 -17.56 -21.24 -10.05
CA THR A 137 -18.66 -21.74 -10.89
C THR A 137 -18.48 -23.23 -11.09
N THR A 138 -19.50 -23.99 -10.74
CA THR A 138 -19.53 -25.46 -10.89
C THR A 138 -19.61 -25.87 -12.36
N ASN A 139 -19.34 -27.15 -12.65
CA ASN A 139 -19.51 -27.73 -14.01
C ASN A 139 -20.93 -27.59 -14.55
N VAL A 140 -21.95 -27.51 -13.67
CA VAL A 140 -23.37 -27.38 -14.04
C VAL A 140 -23.82 -25.91 -14.10
N GLY A 141 -22.87 -24.96 -13.96
CA GLY A 141 -23.13 -23.54 -14.10
C GLY A 141 -23.67 -22.83 -12.85
N VAL A 142 -23.69 -23.49 -11.69
CA VAL A 142 -24.02 -22.82 -10.42
C VAL A 142 -22.85 -21.95 -9.99
N HIS A 143 -23.13 -20.66 -9.78
CA HIS A 143 -22.13 -19.68 -9.34
C HIS A 143 -22.30 -19.33 -7.88
N VAL A 144 -21.23 -19.40 -7.10
CA VAL A 144 -21.23 -19.15 -5.65
C VAL A 144 -19.94 -18.44 -5.21
N LEU A 145 -20.05 -17.68 -4.13
CA LEU A 145 -18.89 -17.24 -3.36
C LEU A 145 -18.61 -18.32 -2.29
N LEU A 146 -17.46 -18.95 -2.38
CA LEU A 146 -16.94 -19.84 -1.35
C LEU A 146 -16.39 -18.99 -0.21
N MET A 147 -16.71 -19.32 1.01
CA MET A 147 -16.36 -18.55 2.20
C MET A 147 -15.89 -19.51 3.30
N VAL A 148 -14.66 -19.35 3.75
CA VAL A 148 -14.08 -20.16 4.84
C VAL A 148 -13.55 -19.25 5.94
N ASN A 149 -13.92 -19.59 7.18
CA ASN A 149 -13.39 -18.96 8.37
C ASN A 149 -12.99 -20.02 9.40
N PRO A 150 -11.77 -19.97 9.97
CA PRO A 150 -11.33 -20.91 10.97
C PRO A 150 -12.14 -20.77 12.27
N GLY A 151 -13.21 -21.55 12.44
CA GLY A 151 -14.10 -21.53 13.60
C GLY A 151 -15.56 -21.33 13.25
N SER A 152 -15.89 -20.61 12.16
CA SER A 152 -17.24 -20.55 11.59
C SER A 152 -17.48 -21.63 10.53
N GLY A 153 -16.42 -22.27 10.05
CA GLY A 153 -16.47 -23.32 9.05
C GLY A 153 -16.59 -22.81 7.61
N TYR A 154 -17.20 -23.63 6.78
CA TYR A 154 -17.36 -23.41 5.36
C TYR A 154 -18.78 -23.00 5.00
N TRP A 155 -18.92 -21.92 4.29
CA TRP A 155 -20.18 -21.35 3.82
C TRP A 155 -20.11 -21.05 2.33
N ILE A 156 -21.27 -21.03 1.69
CA ILE A 156 -21.44 -20.54 0.32
C ILE A 156 -22.49 -19.43 0.29
N TYR A 157 -22.29 -18.47 -0.63
CA TYR A 157 -23.26 -17.42 -0.91
C TYR A 157 -23.58 -17.41 -2.40
N ASP A 158 -24.86 -17.49 -2.76
CA ASP A 158 -25.33 -17.58 -4.14
C ASP A 158 -25.73 -16.20 -4.75
N GLY A 159 -25.51 -15.13 -4.00
CA GLY A 159 -25.96 -13.77 -4.34
C GLY A 159 -27.23 -13.34 -3.60
N THR A 160 -27.90 -14.27 -2.93
CA THR A 160 -29.14 -14.02 -2.17
C THR A 160 -29.13 -14.68 -0.80
N THR A 161 -28.67 -15.94 -0.73
CA THR A 161 -28.73 -16.76 0.48
C THR A 161 -27.36 -17.28 0.88
N PHE A 162 -27.14 -17.35 2.20
CA PHE A 162 -25.99 -18.02 2.78
C PHE A 162 -26.36 -19.45 3.17
N THR A 163 -25.57 -20.41 2.75
CA THR A 163 -25.74 -21.81 3.09
C THR A 163 -24.49 -22.35 3.76
N GLN A 164 -24.63 -22.88 4.97
CA GLN A 164 -23.53 -23.57 5.65
C GLN A 164 -23.32 -24.94 5.06
N ILE A 165 -22.10 -25.29 4.74
CA ILE A 165 -21.70 -26.63 4.34
C ILE A 165 -21.33 -27.40 5.61
N THR A 166 -22.01 -28.51 5.85
CA THR A 166 -21.86 -29.33 7.07
C THR A 166 -21.26 -30.70 6.77
N LEU A 167 -20.85 -31.41 7.80
CA LEU A 167 -20.38 -32.80 7.67
C LEU A 167 -21.55 -33.74 7.26
N GLY A 168 -21.34 -34.53 6.22
CA GLY A 168 -22.31 -35.50 5.75
C GLY A 168 -22.13 -35.91 4.29
N ALA A 169 -23.11 -36.62 3.73
CA ALA A 169 -23.10 -37.11 2.34
C ALA A 169 -24.28 -36.59 1.49
N GLY A 170 -25.00 -35.59 1.98
CA GLY A 170 -26.10 -34.95 1.25
C GLY A 170 -25.69 -33.80 0.37
N PRO A 171 -26.62 -33.16 -0.34
CA PRO A 171 -26.39 -31.90 -1.03
C PRO A 171 -25.92 -30.86 -0.03
N ASN A 172 -24.97 -30.02 -0.41
CA ASN A 172 -24.35 -29.02 0.49
C ASN A 172 -23.69 -29.62 1.75
N GLN A 173 -23.16 -30.83 1.64
CA GLN A 173 -22.42 -31.49 2.70
C GLN A 173 -21.06 -31.98 2.19
N ILE A 174 -20.09 -32.07 3.09
CA ILE A 174 -18.75 -32.64 2.82
C ILE A 174 -18.61 -33.88 3.70
N SER A 175 -18.11 -34.96 3.11
CA SER A 175 -17.65 -36.15 3.82
C SER A 175 -16.14 -36.28 3.78
N GLY A 176 -15.56 -36.95 4.76
CA GLY A 176 -14.11 -37.14 4.91
C GLY A 176 -13.49 -36.25 6.00
N ILE A 177 -13.93 -35.01 6.10
CA ILE A 177 -13.51 -34.05 7.13
C ILE A 177 -14.67 -33.17 7.56
N ASP A 178 -14.68 -32.71 8.80
CA ASP A 178 -15.62 -31.69 9.27
C ASP A 178 -15.24 -30.32 8.70
N PRO A 179 -16.13 -29.65 7.93
CA PRO A 179 -15.84 -28.34 7.34
C PRO A 179 -15.51 -27.21 8.34
N VAL A 180 -15.82 -27.37 9.62
CA VAL A 180 -15.43 -26.44 10.70
C VAL A 180 -13.90 -26.38 10.87
N LEU A 181 -13.18 -27.40 10.45
CA LEU A 181 -11.72 -27.47 10.52
C LEU A 181 -11.03 -26.77 9.36
N PHE A 182 -11.76 -26.28 8.37
CA PHE A 182 -11.14 -25.54 7.26
C PHE A 182 -10.69 -24.14 7.68
N SER A 183 -9.49 -23.77 7.27
CA SER A 183 -8.90 -22.45 7.54
C SER A 183 -8.65 -21.61 6.29
N PHE A 184 -8.65 -22.24 5.12
CA PHE A 184 -8.35 -21.59 3.84
C PHE A 184 -9.08 -22.28 2.70
N VAL A 185 -9.42 -21.51 1.64
CA VAL A 185 -10.00 -22.04 0.40
C VAL A 185 -9.33 -21.44 -0.82
N THR A 186 -9.07 -22.28 -1.82
CA THR A 186 -8.60 -21.85 -3.15
C THR A 186 -9.17 -22.77 -4.22
N VAL A 187 -9.01 -22.39 -5.49
CA VAL A 187 -9.34 -23.24 -6.64
C VAL A 187 -8.10 -23.44 -7.49
N TYR A 188 -7.77 -24.69 -7.74
CA TYR A 188 -6.70 -25.09 -8.64
C TYR A 188 -7.22 -26.12 -9.65
N LYS A 189 -7.06 -25.83 -10.95
CA LYS A 189 -7.54 -26.72 -12.03
C LYS A 189 -9.02 -27.11 -11.89
N ASN A 190 -9.86 -26.14 -11.54
CA ASN A 190 -11.29 -26.29 -11.29
C ASN A 190 -11.67 -27.31 -10.17
N ARG A 191 -10.72 -27.59 -9.28
CA ARG A 191 -10.96 -28.31 -8.02
C ARG A 191 -10.85 -27.34 -6.87
N VAL A 192 -11.80 -27.40 -5.93
CA VAL A 192 -11.73 -26.63 -4.68
C VAL A 192 -10.78 -27.32 -3.72
N TRP A 193 -9.86 -26.55 -3.17
CA TRP A 193 -8.87 -26.98 -2.19
C TRP A 193 -9.05 -26.23 -0.88
N PHE A 194 -8.89 -26.93 0.22
CA PHE A 194 -8.93 -26.39 1.57
C PHE A 194 -7.63 -26.72 2.33
N ILE A 195 -7.34 -25.94 3.35
CA ILE A 195 -6.35 -26.26 4.38
C ILE A 195 -7.08 -26.71 5.63
N GLU A 196 -6.68 -27.83 6.21
CA GLU A 196 -7.09 -28.23 7.55
C GLU A 196 -6.30 -27.42 8.58
N LYS A 197 -7.03 -26.78 9.49
CA LYS A 197 -6.46 -25.88 10.49
C LYS A 197 -5.38 -26.57 11.33
N ASP A 198 -4.25 -25.87 11.52
CA ASP A 198 -3.13 -26.29 12.36
C ASP A 198 -2.47 -27.62 11.95
N THR A 199 -2.57 -28.00 10.67
CA THR A 199 -1.98 -29.23 10.13
C THR A 199 -1.15 -28.98 8.87
N THR A 200 -0.52 -30.04 8.36
CA THR A 200 0.18 -30.07 7.07
C THR A 200 -0.72 -30.60 5.94
N ARG A 201 -2.02 -30.77 6.18
CA ARG A 201 -2.95 -31.40 5.25
C ARG A 201 -3.72 -30.38 4.45
N GLY A 202 -3.73 -30.56 3.13
CA GLY A 202 -4.68 -29.99 2.22
C GLY A 202 -5.79 -31.01 1.93
N TRP A 203 -6.98 -30.52 1.64
CA TRP A 203 -8.14 -31.33 1.24
C TRP A 203 -8.65 -30.84 -0.10
N TYR A 204 -9.02 -31.71 -1.01
CA TYR A 204 -9.58 -31.33 -2.29
C TYR A 204 -10.88 -32.05 -2.60
N LEU A 205 -11.74 -31.37 -3.35
CA LEU A 205 -13.00 -31.92 -3.85
C LEU A 205 -12.87 -32.42 -5.28
N GLU A 206 -13.87 -33.12 -5.74
CA GLU A 206 -13.99 -33.51 -7.13
C GLU A 206 -14.05 -32.31 -8.08
N PHE A 207 -13.72 -32.55 -9.34
CA PHE A 207 -13.66 -31.53 -10.37
C PHE A 207 -15.00 -30.79 -10.53
N GLY A 208 -14.98 -29.47 -10.36
CA GLY A 208 -16.14 -28.62 -10.57
C GLY A 208 -17.20 -28.65 -9.48
N GLU A 209 -16.90 -29.23 -8.32
CA GLU A 209 -17.82 -29.34 -7.19
C GLU A 209 -17.38 -28.46 -6.02
N TYR A 210 -18.34 -27.92 -5.25
CA TYR A 210 -18.09 -27.17 -4.02
C TYR A 210 -18.46 -27.97 -2.76
N ALA A 211 -19.05 -29.12 -2.92
CA ALA A 211 -19.45 -30.04 -1.85
C ALA A 211 -19.23 -31.49 -2.30
N GLY A 212 -19.35 -32.48 -1.42
CA GLY A 212 -19.20 -33.90 -1.74
C GLY A 212 -18.06 -34.56 -0.95
N VAL A 213 -17.39 -35.55 -1.54
CA VAL A 213 -16.30 -36.28 -0.88
C VAL A 213 -15.03 -35.46 -0.93
N ALA A 214 -14.48 -35.12 0.23
CA ALA A 214 -13.16 -34.51 0.34
C ALA A 214 -12.09 -35.59 0.49
N THR A 215 -11.00 -35.43 -0.26
CA THR A 215 -9.82 -36.30 -0.19
C THR A 215 -8.64 -35.53 0.36
N ASP A 216 -7.91 -36.12 1.31
CA ASP A 216 -6.74 -35.49 1.92
C ASP A 216 -5.48 -35.62 1.06
N PHE A 217 -4.60 -34.64 1.21
CA PHE A 217 -3.27 -34.66 0.67
C PHE A 217 -2.30 -34.07 1.70
N ASP A 218 -1.41 -34.92 2.23
CA ASP A 218 -0.44 -34.49 3.26
C ASP A 218 0.85 -33.97 2.63
N PHE A 219 1.13 -32.68 2.83
CA PHE A 219 2.36 -32.03 2.39
C PHE A 219 3.51 -32.13 3.41
N GLY A 220 3.27 -32.69 4.61
CA GLY A 220 4.22 -32.66 5.72
C GLY A 220 5.59 -33.24 5.42
N SER A 221 5.64 -34.33 4.65
CA SER A 221 6.91 -34.98 4.25
C SER A 221 7.77 -34.09 3.34
N MET A 222 7.19 -33.04 2.73
CA MET A 222 7.86 -32.14 1.80
C MET A 222 8.27 -30.80 2.43
N LEU A 223 7.94 -30.57 3.73
CA LEU A 223 8.23 -29.34 4.47
C LEU A 223 9.46 -29.53 5.37
N PRO A 224 10.68 -29.14 4.92
CA PRO A 224 11.91 -29.37 5.67
C PRO A 224 11.97 -28.66 7.04
N ASN A 225 11.35 -27.47 7.12
CA ASN A 225 11.31 -26.69 8.36
C ASN A 225 10.07 -26.97 9.20
N GLY A 226 9.16 -27.84 8.71
CA GLY A 226 7.93 -28.22 9.39
C GLY A 226 6.90 -27.09 9.46
N GLY A 227 6.14 -27.06 10.56
CA GLY A 227 5.05 -26.12 10.74
C GLY A 227 3.74 -26.58 10.10
N ASN A 228 2.80 -25.65 9.97
CA ASN A 228 1.46 -25.89 9.44
C ASN A 228 1.27 -25.16 8.12
N LEU A 229 0.36 -25.63 7.30
CA LEU A 229 -0.01 -24.92 6.07
C LEU A 229 -0.68 -23.58 6.40
N GLN A 230 -0.28 -22.54 5.67
CA GLN A 230 -0.82 -21.20 5.83
C GLN A 230 -1.64 -20.73 4.61
N ALA A 231 -1.19 -21.05 3.40
CA ALA A 231 -1.88 -20.70 2.17
C ALA A 231 -1.66 -21.74 1.06
N LEU A 232 -2.67 -21.87 0.20
CA LEU A 232 -2.62 -22.55 -1.10
C LEU A 232 -2.95 -21.52 -2.16
N ILE A 233 -2.04 -21.26 -3.10
CA ILE A 233 -2.15 -20.17 -4.05
C ILE A 233 -2.12 -20.73 -5.47
N ASN A 234 -3.14 -20.42 -6.26
CA ASN A 234 -3.12 -20.71 -7.69
C ASN A 234 -2.25 -19.66 -8.39
N TRP A 235 -1.18 -20.13 -9.02
CA TRP A 235 -0.23 -19.28 -9.73
C TRP A 235 -0.18 -19.65 -11.19
N THR A 236 -0.43 -18.68 -12.05
CA THR A 236 -0.34 -18.81 -13.49
C THR A 236 1.01 -18.26 -13.95
N TYR A 237 1.92 -19.14 -14.34
CA TYR A 237 3.27 -18.78 -14.77
C TYR A 237 3.44 -19.02 -16.27
N ASP A 238 3.91 -17.99 -16.97
CA ASP A 238 4.37 -18.11 -18.36
C ASP A 238 5.87 -18.44 -18.37
N GLY A 239 6.16 -19.73 -18.45
CA GLY A 239 7.53 -20.20 -18.63
C GLY A 239 8.03 -19.81 -20.00
N SER A 240 8.99 -18.90 -20.09
CA SER A 240 9.61 -18.33 -21.30
C SER A 240 10.20 -19.33 -22.33
N SER A 241 9.93 -20.61 -22.19
CA SER A 241 10.46 -21.70 -23.01
C SER A 241 9.50 -22.27 -24.06
N GLY A 242 8.44 -21.52 -24.43
CA GLY A 242 7.52 -21.92 -25.49
C GLY A 242 6.55 -23.06 -25.14
N VAL A 243 6.43 -23.42 -23.87
CA VAL A 243 5.54 -24.48 -23.37
C VAL A 243 4.13 -23.96 -23.09
N GLY A 244 3.92 -22.64 -23.18
CA GLY A 244 2.65 -21.99 -22.86
C GLY A 244 2.46 -21.71 -21.37
N VAL A 245 1.32 -21.11 -21.05
CA VAL A 245 0.94 -20.73 -19.68
C VAL A 245 0.64 -21.98 -18.85
N GLN A 246 1.34 -22.16 -17.75
CA GLN A 246 1.13 -23.25 -16.81
C GLN A 246 0.53 -22.76 -15.50
N ASN A 247 -0.55 -23.39 -15.07
CA ASN A 247 -1.09 -23.18 -13.73
C ASN A 247 -0.37 -24.10 -12.75
N GLN A 248 0.14 -23.54 -11.68
CA GLN A 248 0.83 -24.24 -10.59
C GLN A 248 0.14 -23.95 -9.27
N LEU A 249 0.20 -24.91 -8.36
CA LEU A 249 -0.26 -24.75 -6.99
C LEU A 249 0.94 -24.43 -6.11
N VAL A 250 0.95 -23.25 -5.51
CA VAL A 250 1.96 -22.82 -4.54
C VAL A 250 1.42 -23.07 -3.14
N ILE A 251 2.17 -23.82 -2.35
CA ILE A 251 1.86 -24.17 -0.97
C ILE A 251 2.84 -23.43 -0.07
N VAL A 252 2.34 -22.72 0.93
CA VAL A 252 3.16 -21.95 1.87
C VAL A 252 2.89 -22.43 3.29
N SER A 253 3.97 -22.78 4.03
CA SER A 253 3.88 -23.07 5.46
C SER A 253 4.10 -21.83 6.31
N ASN A 254 3.60 -21.81 7.54
CA ASN A 254 3.84 -20.73 8.50
C ASN A 254 5.33 -20.58 8.87
N MET A 255 6.11 -21.63 8.71
CA MET A 255 7.56 -21.61 8.92
C MET A 255 8.36 -21.12 7.71
N GLY A 256 7.65 -20.83 6.58
CA GLY A 256 8.24 -20.22 5.40
C GLY A 256 8.76 -21.20 4.34
N ASP A 257 8.41 -22.47 4.43
CA ASP A 257 8.62 -23.39 3.31
C ASP A 257 7.61 -23.09 2.21
N VAL A 258 8.09 -22.99 0.99
CA VAL A 258 7.30 -22.77 -0.22
C VAL A 258 7.49 -23.96 -1.16
N LEU A 259 6.41 -24.66 -1.45
CA LEU A 259 6.39 -25.77 -2.40
C LEU A 259 5.61 -25.34 -3.64
N VAL A 260 6.05 -25.74 -4.80
CA VAL A 260 5.33 -25.53 -6.05
C VAL A 260 5.01 -26.88 -6.65
N TYR A 261 3.73 -27.14 -6.88
CA TYR A 261 3.23 -28.34 -7.54
C TYR A 261 2.68 -28.00 -8.92
N GLY A 262 2.92 -28.90 -9.86
CA GLY A 262 2.33 -28.88 -11.21
C GLY A 262 1.57 -30.16 -11.47
N GLY A 263 0.59 -30.10 -12.39
CA GLY A 263 -0.22 -31.25 -12.80
C GLY A 263 -1.71 -31.07 -12.55
N ASP A 264 -2.48 -32.06 -12.96
CA ASP A 264 -3.95 -31.94 -13.03
C ASP A 264 -4.67 -32.84 -12.03
N ASP A 265 -4.10 -34.02 -11.70
CA ASP A 265 -4.76 -35.01 -10.85
C ASP A 265 -3.98 -35.28 -9.57
N PRO A 266 -4.45 -34.78 -8.42
CA PRO A 266 -3.80 -35.01 -7.13
C PRO A 266 -3.76 -36.48 -6.68
N ALA A 267 -4.66 -37.32 -7.19
CA ALA A 267 -4.69 -38.74 -6.86
C ALA A 267 -3.56 -39.53 -7.54
N SER A 268 -2.90 -38.93 -8.56
CA SER A 268 -1.86 -39.58 -9.36
C SER A 268 -0.50 -38.93 -9.15
N ALA A 269 0.42 -39.59 -8.49
CA ALA A 269 1.79 -39.14 -8.29
C ALA A 269 2.58 -38.98 -9.61
N SER A 270 2.11 -39.53 -10.73
CA SER A 270 2.74 -39.36 -12.02
C SER A 270 2.36 -38.04 -12.72
N THR A 271 1.20 -37.47 -12.37
CA THR A 271 0.66 -36.25 -12.97
C THR A 271 0.71 -35.06 -12.05
N PHE A 272 0.70 -35.25 -10.73
CA PHE A 272 0.81 -34.17 -9.74
C PHE A 272 2.14 -34.27 -8.98
N GLN A 273 3.09 -33.41 -9.35
CA GLN A 273 4.48 -33.50 -8.90
C GLN A 273 5.00 -32.17 -8.37
N VAL A 274 5.99 -32.26 -7.46
CA VAL A 274 6.75 -31.09 -6.98
C VAL A 274 7.63 -30.56 -8.10
N VAL A 275 7.45 -29.30 -8.46
CA VAL A 275 8.27 -28.54 -9.41
C VAL A 275 9.50 -27.98 -8.71
N GLY A 276 9.35 -27.52 -7.45
CA GLY A 276 10.45 -26.99 -6.70
C GLY A 276 10.07 -26.69 -5.24
N ARG A 277 11.13 -26.41 -4.46
CA ARG A 277 11.02 -26.06 -3.04
C ARG A 277 11.94 -24.90 -2.70
N TRP A 278 11.43 -23.94 -1.93
CA TRP A 278 12.17 -22.76 -1.49
C TRP A 278 11.87 -22.45 -0.04
N PHE A 279 12.71 -21.63 0.58
CA PHE A 279 12.53 -21.14 1.94
C PHE A 279 12.58 -19.62 1.95
N ILE A 280 11.53 -18.98 2.47
CA ILE A 280 11.40 -17.51 2.49
C ILE A 280 11.51 -16.89 3.87
N GLY A 281 11.64 -17.68 4.93
CA GLY A 281 11.49 -17.25 6.33
C GLY A 281 10.02 -17.28 6.76
N ARG A 282 9.78 -17.19 8.06
CA ARG A 282 8.43 -17.26 8.63
C ARG A 282 7.49 -16.22 7.99
N VAL A 283 6.25 -16.62 7.74
CA VAL A 283 5.22 -15.73 7.22
C VAL A 283 4.37 -15.17 8.36
N PRO A 284 3.79 -13.95 8.20
CA PRO A 284 2.88 -13.38 9.20
C PRO A 284 1.65 -14.26 9.41
N VAL A 285 1.09 -14.18 10.61
CA VAL A 285 -0.17 -14.84 10.94
C VAL A 285 -1.30 -14.28 10.06
N GLY A 286 -2.29 -15.14 9.73
CA GLY A 286 -3.39 -14.82 8.82
C GLY A 286 -3.15 -15.29 7.39
N ASN A 287 -4.11 -15.02 6.50
CA ASN A 287 -4.15 -15.58 5.15
C ASN A 287 -3.97 -14.53 4.05
N ARG A 288 -3.59 -13.28 4.41
CA ARG A 288 -3.53 -12.14 3.49
C ARG A 288 -2.11 -11.65 3.22
N PHE A 289 -1.10 -12.42 3.62
CA PHE A 289 0.31 -12.12 3.41
C PHE A 289 0.76 -12.26 1.96
N PHE A 290 -0.13 -12.56 1.03
CA PHE A 290 0.15 -12.69 -0.39
C PHE A 290 -0.86 -11.95 -1.27
N SER A 291 -0.43 -11.59 -2.48
CA SER A 291 -1.31 -11.03 -3.51
C SER A 291 -0.91 -11.52 -4.89
N ASN A 292 -1.90 -11.79 -5.73
CA ASN A 292 -1.68 -11.97 -7.14
C ASN A 292 -1.47 -10.61 -7.80
N TYR A 293 -0.37 -10.46 -8.51
CA TYR A 293 0.01 -9.26 -9.22
C TYR A 293 0.38 -9.61 -10.65
N GLN A 294 -0.47 -9.22 -11.61
CA GLN A 294 -0.32 -9.61 -13.03
C GLN A 294 -0.21 -11.14 -13.18
N GLN A 295 0.92 -11.63 -13.64
CA GLN A 295 1.22 -13.06 -13.79
C GLN A 295 2.14 -13.60 -12.68
N ASP A 296 2.31 -12.86 -11.60
CA ASP A 296 3.17 -13.23 -10.48
C ASP A 296 2.42 -13.28 -9.16
N VAL A 297 3.03 -13.85 -8.16
CA VAL A 297 2.56 -13.87 -6.78
C VAL A 297 3.59 -13.19 -5.91
N ILE A 298 3.13 -12.27 -5.08
CA ILE A 298 3.94 -11.56 -4.11
C ILE A 298 3.66 -12.15 -2.73
N LEU A 299 4.70 -12.48 -1.99
CA LEU A 299 4.64 -13.02 -0.64
C LEU A 299 5.33 -12.08 0.35
N LEU A 300 4.75 -11.94 1.55
CA LEU A 300 5.38 -11.28 2.69
C LEU A 300 5.95 -12.32 3.65
N SER A 301 7.13 -12.07 4.18
CA SER A 301 7.77 -12.90 5.20
C SER A 301 8.62 -12.05 6.15
N GLU A 302 9.17 -12.64 7.20
CA GLU A 302 10.13 -12.00 8.11
C GLU A 302 11.38 -11.45 7.40
N ARG A 303 11.63 -11.87 6.17
CA ARG A 303 12.71 -11.35 5.32
C ARG A 303 12.27 -10.23 4.38
N GLY A 304 11.01 -9.81 4.49
CA GLY A 304 10.42 -8.78 3.65
C GLY A 304 9.51 -9.34 2.55
N MET A 305 9.45 -8.65 1.42
CA MET A 305 8.60 -8.95 0.28
C MET A 305 9.39 -9.69 -0.81
N VAL A 306 8.83 -10.76 -1.35
CA VAL A 306 9.44 -11.55 -2.43
C VAL A 306 8.43 -11.89 -3.51
N PHE A 307 8.89 -11.90 -4.77
CA PHE A 307 8.13 -12.34 -5.93
C PHE A 307 8.42 -13.81 -6.23
N MET A 308 7.38 -14.59 -6.52
CA MET A 308 7.54 -16.01 -6.84
C MET A 308 8.41 -16.25 -8.08
N SER A 309 8.30 -15.41 -9.10
CA SER A 309 9.14 -15.49 -10.30
C SER A 309 10.63 -15.25 -9.99
N GLU A 310 10.98 -14.35 -9.07
CA GLU A 310 12.36 -14.12 -8.61
C GLU A 310 12.87 -15.31 -7.78
N LEU A 311 12.01 -15.85 -6.93
CA LEU A 311 12.31 -17.02 -6.11
C LEU A 311 12.67 -18.24 -6.98
N MET A 312 11.88 -18.51 -8.03
CA MET A 312 12.15 -19.61 -8.97
C MET A 312 13.44 -19.45 -9.76
N ARG A 313 13.83 -18.20 -10.07
CA ARG A 313 15.12 -17.91 -10.74
C ARG A 313 16.32 -18.05 -9.82
N GLY A 314 16.13 -18.41 -8.55
CA GLY A 314 17.18 -18.49 -7.56
C GLY A 314 17.72 -17.13 -7.09
N GLN A 315 17.03 -16.04 -7.44
CA GLN A 315 17.44 -14.68 -7.08
C GLN A 315 16.95 -14.28 -5.69
N GLY A 316 15.95 -14.95 -5.14
CA GLY A 316 15.47 -14.86 -3.76
C GLY A 316 15.66 -13.48 -3.11
N PHE A 317 16.16 -13.45 -1.90
CA PHE A 317 16.37 -12.24 -1.12
C PHE A 317 17.71 -11.50 -1.39
N PHE A 318 18.34 -11.66 -2.54
CA PHE A 318 19.55 -10.92 -2.89
C PHE A 318 19.25 -9.46 -3.19
N GLN A 319 19.87 -8.56 -2.43
CA GLN A 319 19.58 -7.11 -2.37
C GLN A 319 19.57 -6.35 -3.70
N ASN A 320 20.19 -6.86 -4.74
CA ASN A 320 20.36 -6.13 -6.00
C ASN A 320 19.32 -6.48 -7.09
N ALA A 321 18.46 -7.47 -6.84
CA ALA A 321 17.48 -7.95 -7.83
C ALA A 321 16.02 -7.67 -7.43
N GLN A 322 15.79 -7.15 -6.22
CA GLN A 322 14.44 -7.06 -5.65
C GLN A 322 13.77 -5.75 -5.99
N ILE A 323 12.52 -5.84 -6.41
CA ILE A 323 11.61 -4.68 -6.54
C ILE A 323 11.49 -3.94 -5.19
N ALA A 324 11.47 -4.68 -4.09
CA ALA A 324 11.41 -4.12 -2.73
C ALA A 324 12.76 -3.67 -2.16
N GLY A 325 13.87 -3.75 -2.89
CA GLY A 325 15.22 -3.50 -2.36
C GLY A 325 15.37 -2.20 -1.58
N ALA A 326 14.69 -1.15 -2.03
CA ALA A 326 14.73 0.18 -1.41
C ALA A 326 14.16 0.25 0.01
N ILE A 327 13.20 -0.63 0.37
CA ILE A 327 12.52 -0.61 1.68
C ILE A 327 12.59 -1.95 2.40
N ASN A 328 13.11 -2.99 1.76
CA ASN A 328 12.96 -4.37 2.23
C ASN A 328 13.53 -4.60 3.63
N SER A 329 14.62 -3.94 3.98
CA SER A 329 15.20 -4.02 5.33
C SER A 329 14.28 -3.44 6.41
N ALA A 330 13.63 -2.30 6.14
CA ALA A 330 12.69 -1.69 7.06
C ALA A 330 11.42 -2.53 7.19
N LEU A 331 10.87 -2.98 6.06
CA LEU A 331 9.70 -3.84 6.01
C LEU A 331 9.93 -5.18 6.74
N ALA A 332 11.09 -5.81 6.53
CA ALA A 332 11.47 -7.06 7.20
C ALA A 332 11.53 -6.90 8.72
N ILE A 333 12.09 -5.80 9.22
CA ILE A 333 12.15 -5.50 10.67
C ILE A 333 10.72 -5.36 11.24
N GLU A 334 9.84 -4.65 10.55
CA GLU A 334 8.46 -4.47 10.99
C GLU A 334 7.67 -5.79 10.99
N ILE A 335 7.78 -6.59 9.92
CA ILE A 335 7.14 -7.89 9.85
C ILE A 335 7.66 -8.82 10.95
N ALA A 336 8.98 -8.93 11.12
CA ALA A 336 9.59 -9.79 12.12
C ALA A 336 9.16 -9.44 13.56
N ALA A 337 8.94 -8.15 13.83
CA ALA A 337 8.46 -7.68 15.13
C ALA A 337 6.99 -8.03 15.43
N SER A 338 6.22 -8.44 14.44
CA SER A 338 4.76 -8.62 14.55
C SER A 338 4.21 -9.92 13.93
N LEU A 339 5.08 -10.89 13.64
CA LEU A 339 4.74 -12.15 12.96
C LEU A 339 3.54 -12.90 13.58
N ASP A 340 3.49 -12.98 14.90
CA ASP A 340 2.51 -13.80 15.62
C ASP A 340 1.35 -12.95 16.20
N THR A 341 1.38 -11.64 16.02
CA THR A 341 0.44 -10.72 16.70
C THR A 341 -0.40 -9.89 15.76
N ARG A 342 -0.03 -9.79 14.50
CA ARG A 342 -0.69 -8.90 13.53
C ARG A 342 -0.92 -9.57 12.20
N TYR A 343 -2.10 -9.30 11.65
CA TYR A 343 -2.46 -9.69 10.29
C TYR A 343 -1.92 -8.65 9.32
N TRP A 344 -1.02 -9.07 8.46
CA TRP A 344 -0.54 -8.28 7.34
C TRP A 344 -1.40 -8.57 6.13
N GLU A 345 -1.75 -7.54 5.40
CA GLU A 345 -2.47 -7.68 4.14
C GLU A 345 -1.68 -7.01 3.02
N ILE A 346 -1.49 -7.73 1.93
CA ILE A 346 -0.95 -7.17 0.71
C ILE A 346 -2.02 -7.26 -0.38
N LYS A 347 -2.31 -6.14 -1.03
CA LYS A 347 -3.37 -6.06 -2.03
C LYS A 347 -2.95 -5.18 -3.19
N PHE A 348 -3.13 -5.67 -4.41
CA PHE A 348 -2.99 -4.86 -5.60
C PHE A 348 -4.31 -4.13 -5.91
N LEU A 349 -4.23 -2.82 -6.08
CA LEU A 349 -5.33 -1.92 -6.44
C LEU A 349 -5.16 -1.44 -7.88
N PRO A 350 -5.83 -2.07 -8.86
CA PRO A 350 -5.59 -1.80 -10.28
C PRO A 350 -5.90 -0.36 -10.68
N GLN A 351 -6.96 0.22 -10.12
CA GLN A 351 -7.42 1.58 -10.45
C GLN A 351 -6.40 2.63 -10.03
N GLU A 352 -5.79 2.42 -8.86
CA GLU A 352 -4.78 3.32 -8.32
C GLU A 352 -3.38 3.01 -8.82
N GLN A 353 -3.19 1.86 -9.48
CA GLN A 353 -1.88 1.32 -9.88
C GLN A 353 -0.93 1.22 -8.69
N LEU A 354 -1.47 0.87 -7.53
CA LEU A 354 -0.75 0.73 -6.27
C LEU A 354 -0.86 -0.70 -5.75
N LEU A 355 0.26 -1.21 -5.27
CA LEU A 355 0.29 -2.36 -4.39
C LEU A 355 0.37 -1.82 -2.96
N ILE A 356 -0.66 -2.08 -2.17
CA ILE A 356 -0.72 -1.66 -0.77
C ILE A 356 -0.25 -2.81 0.12
N ILE A 357 0.64 -2.52 1.05
CA ILE A 357 1.01 -3.41 2.15
C ILE A 357 0.44 -2.78 3.40
N ASN A 358 -0.67 -3.33 3.83
CA ASN A 358 -1.41 -2.85 4.98
C ASN A 358 -0.89 -3.51 6.24
N ARG A 359 -0.49 -2.68 7.20
CA ARG A 359 -0.19 -3.11 8.56
C ARG A 359 -1.51 -3.14 9.30
N ALA A 360 -2.07 -4.30 9.54
CA ALA A 360 -3.26 -4.44 10.36
C ALA A 360 -2.92 -4.09 11.81
N GLU A 361 -2.76 -2.82 12.09
CA GLU A 361 -2.45 -2.29 13.42
C GLU A 361 -3.71 -1.80 14.12
N THR A 362 -3.86 -2.16 15.37
CA THR A 362 -4.80 -1.55 16.29
C THR A 362 -4.40 -0.12 16.66
N ASN A 363 -3.42 0.48 15.96
CA ASN A 363 -2.77 1.69 16.41
C ASN A 363 -3.03 2.90 15.47
N ILE A 364 -3.10 4.02 16.12
CA ILE A 364 -3.43 5.41 15.80
C ILE A 364 -2.76 5.98 14.53
N GLU A 365 -1.76 5.34 13.96
CA GLU A 365 -0.99 5.95 12.87
C GLU A 365 -1.48 5.64 11.46
N ASN A 366 -2.38 4.67 11.28
CA ASN A 366 -2.95 4.29 9.97
C ASN A 366 -1.92 4.41 8.83
N LEU A 367 -0.83 3.63 8.95
CA LEU A 367 0.30 3.70 8.04
C LEU A 367 0.34 2.49 7.13
N GLN A 368 0.39 2.72 5.83
CA GLN A 368 0.53 1.69 4.81
C GLN A 368 1.80 1.93 3.99
N TRP A 369 2.49 0.87 3.59
CA TRP A 369 3.47 0.94 2.52
C TRP A 369 2.75 0.83 1.18
N ALA A 370 3.10 1.67 0.23
CA ALA A 370 2.53 1.64 -1.11
C ALA A 370 3.62 1.58 -2.17
N TYR A 371 3.47 0.67 -3.12
CA TYR A 371 4.34 0.55 -4.28
C TYR A 371 3.61 1.00 -5.53
N GLU A 372 4.12 2.04 -6.18
CA GLU A 372 3.62 2.52 -7.46
C GLU A 372 4.25 1.69 -8.59
N VAL A 373 3.39 1.05 -9.36
CA VAL A 373 3.76 -0.02 -10.27
C VAL A 373 4.53 0.46 -11.51
N ASN A 374 4.16 1.61 -12.07
CA ASN A 374 4.76 2.12 -13.31
C ASN A 374 6.17 2.67 -13.09
N ASN A 375 6.36 3.47 -12.04
CA ASN A 375 7.66 4.03 -11.69
C ASN A 375 8.51 3.08 -10.84
N LYS A 376 7.92 1.97 -10.37
CA LYS A 376 8.56 1.00 -9.47
C LYS A 376 9.11 1.69 -8.21
N ALA A 377 8.29 2.54 -7.61
CA ALA A 377 8.69 3.44 -6.54
C ALA A 377 7.82 3.24 -5.30
N PHE A 378 8.45 3.26 -4.13
CA PHE A 378 7.74 3.17 -2.85
C PHE A 378 7.39 4.53 -2.29
N THR A 379 6.28 4.59 -1.58
CA THR A 379 5.87 5.70 -0.73
C THR A 379 5.16 5.15 0.50
N MET A 380 4.93 5.99 1.49
CA MET A 380 4.08 5.66 2.64
C MET A 380 2.76 6.40 2.53
N LEU A 381 1.67 5.74 2.82
CA LEU A 381 0.37 6.38 2.98
C LEU A 381 0.07 6.46 4.47
N ARG A 382 -0.32 7.65 4.92
CA ARG A 382 -0.69 7.91 6.31
C ARG A 382 -2.08 8.51 6.38
N GLY A 383 -2.86 8.07 7.36
CA GLY A 383 -4.18 8.61 7.64
C GLY A 383 -5.35 7.81 7.07
N PHE A 384 -5.12 6.79 6.23
CA PHE A 384 -6.18 5.87 5.83
C PHE A 384 -6.51 4.89 6.95
N PRO A 385 -7.76 4.82 7.42
CA PRO A 385 -8.19 3.84 8.42
C PRO A 385 -8.43 2.47 7.76
N MET A 386 -7.35 1.76 7.43
CA MET A 386 -7.39 0.47 6.73
C MET A 386 -7.02 -0.67 7.67
N LEU A 387 -7.99 -1.47 8.14
CA LEU A 387 -7.74 -2.79 8.67
C LEU A 387 -7.77 -3.85 7.57
N THR A 388 -8.67 -3.69 6.63
CA THR A 388 -8.80 -4.54 5.45
C THR A 388 -9.09 -3.66 4.24
N VAL A 389 -8.77 -4.15 3.05
CA VAL A 389 -8.96 -3.39 1.81
C VAL A 389 -9.43 -4.29 0.68
N GLU A 390 -10.46 -3.86 -0.04
CA GLU A 390 -10.96 -4.56 -1.21
C GLU A 390 -11.27 -3.60 -2.36
N SER A 391 -11.05 -4.07 -3.58
CA SER A 391 -11.41 -3.35 -4.81
C SER A 391 -12.72 -3.92 -5.36
N PHE A 392 -13.72 -3.06 -5.51
CA PHE A 392 -15.03 -3.45 -6.00
C PHE A 392 -15.56 -2.40 -6.99
N GLU A 393 -15.98 -2.84 -8.18
CA GLU A 393 -16.55 -2.02 -9.26
C GLU A 393 -15.77 -0.73 -9.56
N GLY A 394 -14.43 -0.83 -9.58
CA GLY A 394 -13.56 0.29 -9.90
C GLY A 394 -13.29 1.25 -8.75
N SER A 395 -13.82 0.99 -7.56
CA SER A 395 -13.56 1.73 -6.33
C SER A 395 -12.79 0.87 -5.32
N THR A 396 -12.10 1.52 -4.41
CA THR A 396 -11.39 0.86 -3.30
C THR A 396 -12.12 1.13 -2.01
N PHE A 397 -12.41 0.08 -1.26
CA PHE A 397 -13.07 0.15 0.04
C PHE A 397 -12.13 -0.33 1.13
N SER A 398 -12.30 0.19 2.34
CA SER A 398 -11.55 -0.25 3.51
C SER A 398 -12.44 -0.24 4.75
N GLY A 399 -12.26 -1.24 5.61
CA GLY A 399 -12.89 -1.30 6.91
C GLY A 399 -11.98 -0.75 8.02
N ASP A 400 -12.56 -0.22 9.08
CA ASP A 400 -11.84 0.29 10.24
C ASP A 400 -12.16 -0.44 11.55
N LEU A 401 -11.52 0.01 12.64
CA LEU A 401 -11.70 -0.52 14.00
C LEU A 401 -13.07 -0.20 14.61
N ASP A 402 -13.71 0.87 14.14
CA ASP A 402 -14.92 1.43 14.71
C ASP A 402 -16.19 0.96 13.99
N GLY A 403 -16.07 0.03 13.05
CA GLY A 403 -17.20 -0.49 12.28
C GLY A 403 -17.67 0.43 11.16
N ASN A 404 -16.76 1.20 10.58
CA ASN A 404 -17.05 1.98 9.39
C ASN A 404 -16.39 1.37 8.16
N ILE A 405 -17.04 1.57 7.02
CA ILE A 405 -16.50 1.30 5.70
C ILE A 405 -16.24 2.63 5.01
N TRP A 406 -15.04 2.78 4.51
CA TRP A 406 -14.57 3.96 3.81
C TRP A 406 -14.33 3.66 2.33
N GLN A 407 -14.80 4.52 1.46
CA GLN A 407 -14.37 4.52 0.06
C GLN A 407 -13.09 5.34 -0.02
N CYS A 408 -11.99 4.68 -0.36
CA CYS A 408 -10.65 5.26 -0.39
C CYS A 408 -10.27 5.78 -1.77
N PHE A 409 -9.25 6.65 -1.83
CA PHE A 409 -8.73 7.27 -3.04
C PHE A 409 -9.78 8.08 -3.80
N VAL A 410 -10.65 8.76 -3.07
CA VAL A 410 -11.73 9.60 -3.59
C VAL A 410 -11.82 10.91 -2.83
N GLY A 411 -12.22 11.97 -3.49
CA GLY A 411 -12.33 13.30 -2.88
C GLY A 411 -11.00 13.98 -2.57
N GLY A 412 -11.11 15.18 -2.02
CA GLY A 412 -9.99 16.08 -1.71
C GLY A 412 -9.66 16.20 -0.22
N THR A 413 -10.35 15.47 0.65
CA THR A 413 -10.19 15.51 2.11
C THR A 413 -10.20 14.12 2.73
N ASP A 414 -9.62 13.99 3.90
CA ASP A 414 -9.60 12.76 4.69
C ASP A 414 -10.80 12.72 5.64
N GLY A 415 -11.59 11.65 5.55
CA GLY A 415 -12.71 11.42 6.47
C GLY A 415 -13.93 12.28 6.17
N GLN A 416 -14.26 12.48 4.90
CA GLN A 416 -15.52 13.12 4.53
C GLN A 416 -16.71 12.26 4.98
N VAL A 417 -17.68 12.87 5.64
CA VAL A 417 -18.90 12.22 6.13
C VAL A 417 -20.12 12.93 5.55
N ASP A 418 -20.91 12.23 4.78
CA ASP A 418 -22.01 12.80 3.99
C ASP A 418 -21.51 14.00 3.16
N ASP A 419 -22.09 15.20 3.33
CA ASP A 419 -21.67 16.43 2.65
C ASP A 419 -20.68 17.28 3.47
N VAL A 420 -20.22 16.78 4.64
CA VAL A 420 -19.27 17.50 5.49
C VAL A 420 -17.84 17.13 5.10
N PRO A 421 -17.04 18.08 4.61
CA PRO A 421 -15.62 17.83 4.30
C PRO A 421 -14.85 17.34 5.54
N GLY A 422 -13.91 16.43 5.29
CA GLY A 422 -12.98 15.96 6.30
C GLY A 422 -11.76 16.88 6.48
N ALA A 423 -10.67 16.32 6.96
CA ALA A 423 -9.41 17.02 7.15
C ALA A 423 -8.66 17.24 5.83
N ASP A 424 -7.91 18.34 5.73
CA ASP A 424 -7.04 18.60 4.58
C ASP A 424 -6.01 17.51 4.38
N LEU A 425 -5.75 17.15 3.12
CA LEU A 425 -4.68 16.21 2.78
C LEU A 425 -3.32 16.82 3.11
N GLN A 426 -2.48 16.06 3.79
CA GLN A 426 -1.14 16.48 4.15
C GLN A 426 -0.09 15.51 3.61
N GLY A 427 0.85 16.04 2.82
CA GLY A 427 2.02 15.33 2.34
C GLY A 427 3.29 15.74 3.09
N LEU A 428 4.27 14.84 3.10
CA LEU A 428 5.56 15.06 3.73
C LEU A 428 6.67 14.48 2.87
N VAL A 429 7.76 15.25 2.68
CA VAL A 429 8.96 14.78 1.99
C VAL A 429 10.23 15.25 2.69
N VAL A 430 11.18 14.34 2.85
CA VAL A 430 12.60 14.65 3.08
C VAL A 430 13.37 13.96 1.97
N THR A 431 13.95 14.76 1.07
CA THR A 431 14.73 14.21 -0.07
C THR A 431 16.06 13.63 0.39
N ALA A 432 16.71 12.86 -0.47
CA ALA A 432 18.08 12.42 -0.21
C ALA A 432 19.04 13.62 -0.07
N PHE A 433 19.98 13.54 0.86
CA PHE A 433 20.95 14.59 1.12
C PHE A 433 21.91 14.76 -0.06
N GLN A 434 22.01 16.00 -0.56
CA GLN A 434 22.84 16.37 -1.69
C GLN A 434 23.98 17.29 -1.27
N PRO A 435 25.15 17.20 -1.91
CA PRO A 435 26.30 18.04 -1.57
C PRO A 435 26.15 19.53 -1.95
N LEU A 436 25.10 19.91 -2.71
CA LEU A 436 24.84 21.28 -3.15
C LEU A 436 26.10 21.96 -3.70
N GLY A 437 26.78 21.31 -4.64
CA GLY A 437 28.10 21.69 -5.18
C GLY A 437 29.20 20.80 -4.60
N GLU A 438 30.33 21.40 -4.19
CA GLU A 438 31.47 20.64 -3.65
C GLU A 438 31.17 20.07 -2.25
N GLY A 439 31.25 18.75 -2.06
CA GLY A 439 30.92 18.06 -0.81
C GLY A 439 31.84 18.35 0.37
N ILE A 440 33.02 18.87 0.11
CA ILE A 440 34.04 19.24 1.14
C ILE A 440 33.79 20.61 1.77
N ARG A 441 33.08 21.51 1.08
CA ARG A 441 32.87 22.87 1.57
C ARG A 441 31.60 22.96 2.42
N VAL A 442 31.65 23.68 3.51
CA VAL A 442 30.47 24.08 4.26
C VAL A 442 29.77 25.21 3.50
N LYS A 443 28.47 25.12 3.35
CA LYS A 443 27.63 26.14 2.71
C LYS A 443 26.66 26.70 3.73
N ARG A 444 26.37 28.00 3.59
CA ARG A 444 25.27 28.63 4.29
C ARG A 444 24.01 28.52 3.45
N PHE A 445 22.93 28.01 4.04
CA PHE A 445 21.65 27.91 3.39
C PHE A 445 20.90 29.22 3.51
N HIS A 446 20.32 29.70 2.42
CA HIS A 446 19.61 30.96 2.38
C HIS A 446 18.12 30.75 2.11
N MET A 447 17.80 30.06 1.05
CA MET A 447 16.42 29.89 0.61
C MET A 447 16.20 28.53 -0.06
N VAL A 448 14.98 28.06 -0.04
CA VAL A 448 14.51 26.90 -0.78
C VAL A 448 13.24 27.26 -1.54
N ARG A 449 13.07 26.73 -2.73
CA ARG A 449 11.91 26.96 -3.58
C ARG A 449 11.38 25.60 -4.08
N PRO A 450 10.36 25.03 -3.47
CA PRO A 450 9.62 23.91 -4.05
C PRO A 450 8.74 24.39 -5.20
N SER A 451 8.56 23.55 -6.21
CA SER A 451 7.76 23.84 -7.42
C SER A 451 6.62 22.82 -7.52
N PHE A 452 5.40 23.31 -7.71
CA PHE A 452 4.20 22.52 -7.81
C PHE A 452 3.41 22.85 -9.08
N ILE A 453 2.66 21.88 -9.55
CA ILE A 453 1.54 22.06 -10.48
C ILE A 453 0.28 21.72 -9.68
N SER A 454 -0.65 22.66 -9.59
CA SER A 454 -1.88 22.50 -8.80
C SER A 454 -3.00 23.37 -9.39
N ASP A 455 -4.23 23.02 -9.06
CA ASP A 455 -5.42 23.82 -9.36
C ASP A 455 -5.55 25.06 -8.47
N SER A 456 -4.93 25.01 -7.28
CA SER A 456 -4.92 26.11 -6.30
C SER A 456 -3.60 26.14 -5.52
N ALA A 457 -3.31 27.29 -4.88
CA ALA A 457 -2.06 27.50 -4.16
C ALA A 457 -1.92 26.52 -2.97
N PRO A 458 -0.93 25.62 -2.97
CA PRO A 458 -0.69 24.72 -1.85
C PRO A 458 -0.18 25.48 -0.62
N GLY A 459 -0.61 25.07 0.57
CA GLY A 459 -0.01 25.50 1.82
C GLY A 459 1.30 24.75 2.05
N VAL A 460 2.43 25.45 2.01
CA VAL A 460 3.76 24.83 2.06
C VAL A 460 4.58 25.33 3.22
N GLN A 461 5.11 24.41 4.02
CA GLN A 461 6.19 24.64 4.97
C GLN A 461 7.41 23.90 4.46
N ALA A 462 8.44 24.63 4.00
CA ALA A 462 9.66 24.06 3.46
C ALA A 462 10.89 24.62 4.16
N GLY A 463 11.94 23.80 4.25
CA GLY A 463 13.25 24.16 4.77
C GLY A 463 14.35 23.29 4.16
N LEU A 464 15.60 23.64 4.44
CA LEU A 464 16.76 22.81 4.12
C LEU A 464 17.30 22.21 5.41
N ASN A 465 17.25 20.91 5.52
CA ASN A 465 17.86 20.18 6.61
C ASN A 465 19.35 19.96 6.32
N SER A 466 20.18 20.15 7.33
CA SER A 466 21.61 19.90 7.25
C SER A 466 21.97 18.59 7.96
N GLU A 467 22.97 17.92 7.43
CA GLU A 467 23.73 16.85 8.10
C GLU A 467 22.88 15.83 8.86
N TRP A 468 22.00 15.12 8.12
CA TRP A 468 21.23 13.95 8.57
C TRP A 468 20.04 14.25 9.50
N ASN A 469 19.69 15.53 9.67
CA ASN A 469 18.44 15.86 10.35
C ASN A 469 17.25 15.50 9.45
N LEU A 470 16.33 14.68 9.97
CA LEU A 470 15.11 14.22 9.27
C LEU A 470 13.85 14.93 9.76
N GLU A 471 13.96 15.82 10.74
CA GLU A 471 12.81 16.51 11.30
C GLU A 471 12.35 17.64 10.38
N ILE A 472 11.04 17.84 10.32
CA ILE A 472 10.42 18.97 9.63
C ILE A 472 9.76 19.84 10.69
N THR A 473 10.39 20.98 10.99
CA THR A 473 9.89 21.92 12.00
C THR A 473 8.93 22.94 11.38
N GLY A 474 8.00 23.43 12.19
CA GLY A 474 7.05 24.46 11.81
C GLY A 474 5.66 23.93 11.45
N ASN A 475 4.69 24.84 11.42
CA ASN A 475 3.31 24.57 11.07
C ASN A 475 3.06 24.80 9.59
N VAL A 476 2.32 23.92 8.97
CA VAL A 476 1.89 24.09 7.57
C VAL A 476 0.79 25.16 7.53
N PRO A 477 0.88 26.16 6.66
CA PRO A 477 -0.22 27.09 6.43
C PRO A 477 -1.50 26.35 6.01
N ALA A 478 -2.65 26.90 6.35
CA ALA A 478 -3.92 26.34 5.89
C ALA A 478 -3.97 26.33 4.36
N TYR A 479 -4.51 25.26 3.80
CA TYR A 479 -4.85 25.21 2.40
C TYR A 479 -6.19 25.94 2.22
N LEU A 480 -6.15 27.02 1.49
CA LEU A 480 -7.35 27.72 1.02
C LEU A 480 -7.68 27.13 -0.33
N GLY A 481 -8.53 26.10 -0.36
CA GLY A 481 -9.00 25.51 -1.59
C GLY A 481 -9.50 26.61 -2.55
N ALA A 482 -9.20 26.47 -3.83
CA ALA A 482 -9.87 27.29 -4.82
C ALA A 482 -11.37 27.04 -4.65
N GLY A 483 -12.11 28.05 -4.27
CA GLY A 483 -13.56 27.98 -4.36
C GLY A 483 -13.86 27.64 -5.83
N SER A 484 -14.21 26.39 -6.09
CA SER A 484 -14.62 25.97 -7.43
C SER A 484 -15.81 26.83 -7.80
N GLY A 485 -15.61 27.79 -8.69
CA GLY A 485 -16.70 28.58 -9.22
C GLY A 485 -17.62 27.67 -10.02
N ALA A 486 -18.64 27.14 -9.37
CA ALA A 486 -19.75 26.54 -10.09
C ALA A 486 -20.47 27.66 -10.88
N TRP A 487 -20.89 27.36 -12.09
CA TRP A 487 -21.48 28.34 -13.05
C TRP A 487 -22.57 29.22 -12.45
N ASP A 488 -23.32 28.75 -11.48
CA ASP A 488 -24.44 29.48 -10.85
C ASP A 488 -24.14 29.99 -9.43
N VAL A 489 -22.93 29.75 -8.88
CA VAL A 489 -22.59 30.08 -7.49
C VAL A 489 -21.33 30.95 -7.37
N GLY A 490 -20.48 30.97 -8.39
CA GLY A 490 -19.23 31.72 -8.40
C GLY A 490 -19.44 33.21 -8.63
N LEU A 491 -18.96 34.06 -7.73
CA LEU A 491 -18.89 35.50 -7.94
C LEU A 491 -17.90 35.82 -9.07
N TRP A 492 -18.31 36.54 -10.09
CA TRP A 492 -17.54 36.86 -11.31
C TRP A 492 -16.14 37.44 -11.03
N ASP A 493 -15.98 38.18 -9.95
CA ASP A 493 -14.72 38.84 -9.58
C ASP A 493 -13.83 37.99 -8.66
N VAL A 494 -14.27 36.80 -8.21
CA VAL A 494 -13.58 35.96 -7.21
C VAL A 494 -13.40 34.52 -7.70
N ALA A 495 -14.26 34.05 -8.59
CA ALA A 495 -14.20 32.67 -9.10
C ALA A 495 -13.08 32.54 -10.14
N VAL A 496 -12.12 31.66 -9.84
CA VAL A 496 -11.05 31.27 -10.78
C VAL A 496 -11.55 30.10 -11.63
N TRP A 497 -11.63 30.30 -12.91
CA TRP A 497 -11.91 29.23 -13.88
C TRP A 497 -10.64 28.41 -14.07
N SER A 498 -10.46 27.35 -13.28
CA SER A 498 -9.30 26.49 -13.41
C SER A 498 -9.61 25.26 -14.24
N GLY A 499 -9.14 25.23 -15.46
CA GLY A 499 -9.17 24.06 -16.34
C GLY A 499 -7.79 23.42 -16.57
N ALA A 500 -6.71 24.03 -16.12
CA ALA A 500 -5.36 23.51 -16.26
C ALA A 500 -4.55 23.83 -15.00
N GLY A 501 -3.81 22.86 -14.49
CA GLY A 501 -2.94 23.05 -13.32
C GLY A 501 -1.98 24.24 -13.54
N GLN A 502 -1.92 25.13 -12.55
CA GLN A 502 -1.02 26.27 -12.55
C GLN A 502 0.28 25.92 -11.85
N SER A 503 1.38 26.58 -12.26
CA SER A 503 2.66 26.44 -11.59
C SER A 503 2.73 27.37 -10.36
N TYR A 504 3.01 26.78 -9.21
CA TYR A 504 3.21 27.50 -7.95
C TYR A 504 4.64 27.33 -7.47
N GLU A 505 5.34 28.45 -7.32
CA GLU A 505 6.71 28.51 -6.86
C GLU A 505 6.90 29.67 -5.89
N ALA A 506 7.38 29.42 -4.72
CA ALA A 506 7.67 30.46 -3.74
C ALA A 506 9.00 30.19 -3.05
N TRP A 507 9.84 31.22 -2.96
CA TRP A 507 11.05 31.17 -2.16
C TRP A 507 10.71 31.26 -0.68
N THR A 508 11.14 30.26 0.07
CA THR A 508 11.05 30.22 1.54
C THR A 508 12.43 30.33 2.14
N GLY A 509 12.58 31.11 3.21
CA GLY A 509 13.84 31.23 3.92
C GLY A 509 14.29 29.89 4.52
N ALA A 510 15.54 29.53 4.29
CA ALA A 510 16.17 28.37 4.89
C ALA A 510 17.32 28.84 5.79
N ALA A 511 17.32 28.38 7.03
CA ALA A 511 18.37 28.70 8.00
C ALA A 511 19.25 27.46 8.24
N GLY A 512 20.54 27.69 8.36
CA GLY A 512 21.51 26.63 8.68
C GLY A 512 22.76 26.67 7.82
N SER A 513 23.65 25.76 8.13
CA SER A 513 24.89 25.53 7.35
C SER A 513 25.25 24.05 7.44
N GLY A 514 25.87 23.56 6.39
CA GLY A 514 26.29 22.15 6.33
C GLY A 514 27.01 21.84 5.02
N ARG A 515 27.59 20.67 4.94
CA ARG A 515 28.21 20.15 3.71
C ARG A 515 27.16 19.54 2.78
N TYR A 516 26.14 18.94 3.37
CA TYR A 516 25.02 18.29 2.68
C TYR A 516 23.71 18.93 3.13
N GLY A 517 22.77 19.04 2.21
CA GLY A 517 21.44 19.56 2.48
C GLY A 517 20.36 18.71 1.80
N ALA A 518 19.21 18.64 2.43
CA ALA A 518 18.01 17.98 1.91
C ALA A 518 16.81 18.92 2.01
N LEU A 519 15.91 18.90 1.01
CA LEU A 519 14.60 19.53 1.16
C LEU A 519 13.82 18.75 2.23
N ALA A 520 13.33 19.48 3.22
CA ALA A 520 12.39 18.98 4.21
C ALA A 520 11.11 19.81 4.10
N MET A 521 9.99 19.17 3.74
CA MET A 521 8.75 19.86 3.40
C MET A 521 7.53 19.14 3.92
N LYS A 522 6.57 19.91 4.45
CA LYS A 522 5.18 19.53 4.64
C LYS A 522 4.32 20.36 3.69
N VAL A 523 3.33 19.72 3.10
CA VAL A 523 2.41 20.38 2.16
C VAL A 523 0.98 20.00 2.47
N ARG A 524 0.07 20.98 2.46
CA ARG A 524 -1.38 20.77 2.42
C ARG A 524 -1.88 21.20 1.06
N ALA A 525 -2.62 20.34 0.38
CA ALA A 525 -3.01 20.62 -0.98
C ALA A 525 -4.18 19.72 -1.42
N SER A 526 -4.78 20.03 -2.56
CA SER A 526 -5.72 19.13 -3.23
C SER A 526 -5.05 17.87 -3.77
N ALA A 527 -5.84 16.85 -4.06
CA ALA A 527 -5.38 15.60 -4.64
C ALA A 527 -4.74 15.73 -6.03
N ASP A 528 -5.04 16.81 -6.76
CA ASP A 528 -4.49 17.07 -8.09
C ASP A 528 -3.16 17.85 -8.05
N THR A 529 -2.63 18.10 -6.85
CA THR A 529 -1.34 18.77 -6.66
C THR A 529 -0.17 17.82 -6.94
N ILE A 530 0.73 18.25 -7.81
CA ILE A 530 1.93 17.51 -8.19
C ILE A 530 3.17 18.31 -7.75
N PHE A 531 4.00 17.72 -6.91
CA PHE A 531 5.31 18.22 -6.58
C PHE A 531 6.30 17.83 -7.70
N VAL A 532 6.83 18.82 -8.44
CA VAL A 532 7.66 18.59 -9.66
C VAL A 532 9.14 18.64 -9.36
N GLY A 533 9.55 19.43 -8.35
CA GLY A 533 10.95 19.61 -8.02
C GLY A 533 11.20 20.76 -7.06
N TRP A 534 12.47 21.06 -6.81
CA TRP A 534 12.85 22.11 -5.89
C TRP A 534 14.20 22.73 -6.24
N GLN A 535 14.48 23.92 -5.70
CA GLN A 535 15.76 24.59 -5.83
C GLN A 535 16.26 25.04 -4.47
N ALA A 536 17.57 24.93 -4.27
CA ALA A 536 18.26 25.45 -3.09
C ALA A 536 19.12 26.64 -3.48
N LEU A 537 19.03 27.73 -2.74
CA LEU A 537 19.94 28.88 -2.84
C LEU A 537 20.92 28.83 -1.67
N VAL A 538 22.18 28.66 -1.97
CA VAL A 538 23.25 28.53 -0.95
C VAL A 538 24.44 29.47 -1.25
N GLU A 539 25.18 29.82 -0.22
CA GLU A 539 26.44 30.56 -0.31
C GLU A 539 27.57 29.59 0.05
N PRO A 540 28.55 29.37 -0.86
CA PRO A 540 29.72 28.55 -0.57
C PRO A 540 30.58 29.20 0.51
N GLY A 541 30.87 28.44 1.57
CA GLY A 541 31.80 28.82 2.62
C GLY A 541 33.23 28.33 2.38
N GLY A 542 34.04 28.47 3.36
CA GLY A 542 35.43 27.96 3.34
C GLY A 542 35.51 26.45 3.51
N VAL A 543 36.64 25.87 3.19
CA VAL A 543 37.01 24.50 3.60
C VAL A 543 37.43 24.59 5.06
N LEU A 544 36.79 23.79 5.92
CA LEU A 544 37.19 23.65 7.32
C LEU A 544 38.32 22.64 7.46
#